data_70181c1c70ee008b9ea11b9f73eabb39
#
_entry.id   70181c1c70ee008b9ea11b9f73eabb39
#
_cell.length_a   1.000
_cell.length_b   1.000
_cell.length_c   1.000
_cell.angle_alpha   90.00
_cell.angle_beta   90.00
_cell.angle_gamma   90.00
#
_symmetry.space_group_name_H-M   'P 1'
#
loop_
_entity.id
_entity.type
_entity.pdbx_description
1 polymer ?
#
loop_
_entity_poly.entity_id
_entity_poly.type
_entity_poly.pdbx_seq_one_letter_code
_entity_poly.pdbx_strand_id
1 'polypeptide(L)'
;MKIKTTLCHEISEDIASINLEEIELADPAESEVQIQVMACAVNFPDLLMIQGKYQFKPPMPFAPGGELAGIVSAIGSKVTKFKPGDRVVTGMRYGGFSEAVNCPDETVKFIPGDLSFAKAASYSTAYLTAYVALTVRGT
;
A
#
# COMPACT_ATOMS: atom_id res chain seq x y z
N MET A 1 -8.60 12.06 -10.14
CA MET A 1 -8.88 11.02 -11.14
C MET A 1 -9.80 9.96 -10.55
N LYS A 2 -10.65 9.32 -11.37
CA LYS A 2 -11.47 8.20 -10.91
C LYS A 2 -10.65 6.91 -10.86
N ILE A 3 -10.78 6.19 -9.76
CA ILE A 3 -10.12 4.90 -9.53
C ILE A 3 -11.08 3.91 -8.90
N LYS A 4 -10.84 2.63 -9.11
CA LYS A 4 -11.48 1.56 -8.34
C LYS A 4 -10.65 1.24 -7.11
N THR A 5 -11.33 1.04 -6.00
CA THR A 5 -10.73 0.68 -4.73
C THR A 5 -11.65 -0.28 -3.98
N THR A 6 -11.06 -1.12 -3.15
CA THR A 6 -11.80 -2.02 -2.28
C THR A 6 -12.06 -1.31 -0.95
N LEU A 7 -13.30 -1.00 -0.61
CA LEU A 7 -13.67 -0.30 0.62
C LEU A 7 -14.33 -1.20 1.65
N CYS A 8 -13.89 -1.04 2.89
CA CYS A 8 -14.49 -1.60 4.09
C CYS A 8 -15.29 -0.48 4.78
N HIS A 9 -16.62 -0.63 4.87
CA HIS A 9 -17.51 0.36 5.48
C HIS A 9 -17.84 0.07 6.93
N GLU A 10 -17.69 -1.18 7.37
CA GLU A 10 -17.99 -1.63 8.72
C GLU A 10 -17.07 -2.78 9.14
N ILE A 11 -16.86 -2.91 10.43
CA ILE A 11 -16.13 -4.05 10.99
C ILE A 11 -16.99 -5.30 10.84
N SER A 12 -16.41 -6.40 10.33
CA SER A 12 -17.07 -7.67 10.14
C SER A 12 -16.13 -8.83 10.44
N GLU A 13 -16.68 -9.91 11.00
CA GLU A 13 -15.91 -11.15 11.23
C GLU A 13 -15.50 -11.84 9.91
N ASP A 14 -16.23 -11.58 8.84
CA ASP A 14 -15.89 -12.05 7.51
C ASP A 14 -15.53 -10.89 6.57
N ILE A 15 -15.12 -11.21 5.35
CA ILE A 15 -14.74 -10.22 4.35
C ILE A 15 -15.92 -9.72 3.50
N ALA A 16 -17.15 -10.09 3.83
CA ALA A 16 -18.34 -9.72 3.05
C ALA A 16 -18.65 -8.21 3.10
N SER A 17 -18.09 -7.50 4.10
CA SER A 17 -18.21 -6.05 4.21
C SER A 17 -17.33 -5.26 3.25
N ILE A 18 -16.48 -5.94 2.48
CA ILE A 18 -15.58 -5.30 1.51
C ILE A 18 -16.26 -5.24 0.15
N ASN A 19 -16.32 -4.03 -0.43
CA ASN A 19 -16.91 -3.82 -1.74
C ASN A 19 -15.92 -3.10 -2.67
N LEU A 20 -15.97 -3.46 -3.95
CA LEU A 20 -15.24 -2.73 -4.99
C LEU A 20 -16.07 -1.50 -5.39
N GLU A 21 -15.50 -0.33 -5.23
CA GLU A 21 -16.16 0.94 -5.47
C GLU A 21 -15.29 1.88 -6.32
N GLU A 22 -15.92 2.83 -6.99
CA GLU A 22 -15.25 3.90 -7.70
C GLU A 22 -15.20 5.15 -6.81
N ILE A 23 -14.03 5.74 -6.66
CA ILE A 23 -13.81 6.98 -5.90
C ILE A 23 -13.01 8.00 -6.72
N GLU A 24 -13.07 9.25 -6.30
CA GLU A 24 -12.15 10.28 -6.78
C GLU A 24 -10.88 10.29 -5.96
N LEU A 25 -9.73 10.04 -6.60
CA LEU A 25 -8.42 10.26 -6.01
C LEU A 25 -7.94 11.65 -6.38
N ALA A 26 -7.61 12.47 -5.39
CA ALA A 26 -7.04 13.79 -5.58
C ALA A 26 -5.64 13.72 -6.22
N ASP A 27 -5.17 14.83 -6.77
CA ASP A 27 -3.78 14.97 -7.15
C ASP A 27 -2.87 14.83 -5.92
N PRO A 28 -1.62 14.36 -6.09
CA PRO A 28 -0.70 14.20 -4.95
C PRO A 28 -0.39 15.57 -4.32
N ALA A 29 -0.35 15.61 -2.99
CA ALA A 29 0.08 16.79 -2.25
C ALA A 29 1.57 17.10 -2.53
N GLU A 30 2.06 18.26 -2.09
CA GLU A 30 3.38 18.78 -2.45
C GLU A 30 4.54 17.78 -2.22
N SER A 31 4.48 16.94 -1.19
CA SER A 31 5.50 15.94 -0.83
C SER A 31 5.02 14.51 -1.05
N GLU A 32 4.02 14.31 -1.90
CA GLU A 32 3.48 12.98 -2.19
C GLU A 32 3.83 12.50 -3.59
N VAL A 33 3.88 11.20 -3.71
CA VAL A 33 4.00 10.47 -4.96
C VAL A 33 2.68 9.74 -5.21
N GLN A 34 2.13 9.90 -6.40
CA GLN A 34 1.00 9.10 -6.85
C GLN A 34 1.52 7.86 -7.57
N ILE A 35 1.06 6.69 -7.14
CA ILE A 35 1.50 5.40 -7.67
C ILE A 35 0.30 4.69 -8.29
N GLN A 36 0.42 4.32 -9.56
CA GLN A 36 -0.45 3.33 -10.18
C GLN A 36 -0.06 1.95 -9.63
N VAL A 37 -0.96 1.32 -8.90
CA VAL A 37 -0.69 0.04 -8.23
C VAL A 37 -0.69 -1.10 -9.24
N MET A 38 0.41 -1.82 -9.32
CA MET A 38 0.57 -3.00 -10.18
C MET A 38 0.44 -4.30 -9.41
N ALA A 39 0.76 -4.27 -8.12
CA ALA A 39 0.60 -5.39 -7.20
C ALA A 39 0.49 -4.88 -5.76
N CYS A 40 -0.37 -5.49 -4.97
CA CYS A 40 -0.46 -5.27 -3.53
C CYS A 40 -0.50 -6.62 -2.82
N ALA A 41 0.33 -6.80 -1.80
CA ALA A 41 0.34 -8.02 -1.02
C ALA A 41 -0.82 -8.07 -0.04
N VAL A 42 -1.38 -9.25 0.16
CA VAL A 42 -2.35 -9.52 1.23
C VAL A 42 -1.59 -10.04 2.44
N ASN A 43 -1.71 -9.33 3.56
CA ASN A 43 -1.04 -9.66 4.81
C ASN A 43 -2.06 -9.85 5.95
N PHE A 44 -1.65 -10.52 7.01
CA PHE A 44 -2.51 -10.79 8.16
C PHE A 44 -3.08 -9.52 8.82
N PRO A 45 -2.34 -8.41 8.96
CA PRO A 45 -2.89 -7.16 9.46
C PRO A 45 -4.09 -6.62 8.66
N ASP A 46 -4.15 -6.86 7.36
CA ASP A 46 -5.30 -6.43 6.53
C ASP A 46 -6.59 -7.07 7.01
N LEU A 47 -6.55 -8.39 7.26
CA LEU A 47 -7.69 -9.13 7.80
C LEU A 47 -8.07 -8.66 9.20
N LEU A 48 -7.07 -8.46 10.06
CA LEU A 48 -7.32 -7.99 11.43
C LEU A 48 -7.93 -6.58 11.48
N MET A 49 -7.56 -5.70 10.56
CA MET A 49 -8.17 -4.37 10.46
C MET A 49 -9.65 -4.44 10.05
N ILE A 50 -9.99 -5.30 9.09
CA ILE A 50 -11.38 -5.54 8.67
C ILE A 50 -12.22 -6.08 9.83
N GLN A 51 -11.64 -6.96 10.64
CA GLN A 51 -12.30 -7.56 11.81
C GLN A 51 -12.27 -6.66 13.05
N GLY A 52 -11.64 -5.49 12.99
CA GLY A 52 -11.48 -4.59 14.14
C GLY A 52 -10.58 -5.14 15.25
N LYS A 53 -9.75 -6.14 14.94
CA LYS A 53 -8.86 -6.83 15.89
C LYS A 53 -7.40 -6.34 15.85
N TYR A 54 -7.09 -5.44 14.91
CA TYR A 54 -5.75 -4.85 14.84
C TYR A 54 -5.61 -3.66 15.79
N GLN A 55 -4.42 -3.45 16.31
CA GLN A 55 -4.13 -2.35 17.25
C GLN A 55 -4.33 -0.96 16.65
N PHE A 56 -4.08 -0.79 15.35
CA PHE A 56 -4.41 0.42 14.61
C PHE A 56 -5.77 0.26 13.94
N LYS A 57 -6.63 1.26 14.11
CA LYS A 57 -7.99 1.28 13.56
C LYS A 57 -8.10 2.41 12.52
N PRO A 58 -8.12 2.07 11.22
CA PRO A 58 -8.31 3.08 10.18
C PRO A 58 -9.67 3.78 10.34
N PRO A 59 -9.76 5.06 9.94
CA PRO A 59 -11.07 5.72 9.84
C PRO A 59 -11.90 5.04 8.73
N MET A 60 -13.20 4.85 9.00
CA MET A 60 -14.14 4.28 8.03
C MET A 60 -14.67 5.32 7.04
N PRO A 61 -14.90 4.98 5.77
CA PRO A 61 -14.50 3.73 5.14
C PRO A 61 -12.99 3.72 4.81
N PHE A 62 -12.38 2.55 4.76
CA PHE A 62 -10.97 2.41 4.38
C PHE A 62 -10.75 1.28 3.37
N ALA A 63 -9.72 1.42 2.54
CA ALA A 63 -9.21 0.33 1.71
C ALA A 63 -8.13 -0.42 2.50
N PRO A 64 -8.17 -1.76 2.62
CA PRO A 64 -7.05 -2.52 3.14
C PRO A 64 -5.82 -2.45 2.22
N GLY A 65 -4.74 -3.13 2.59
CA GLY A 65 -3.54 -3.23 1.79
C GLY A 65 -2.42 -2.32 2.30
N GLY A 66 -1.40 -2.93 2.89
CA GLY A 66 -0.29 -2.22 3.52
C GLY A 66 1.04 -2.29 2.77
N GLU A 67 1.13 -3.07 1.70
CA GLU A 67 2.39 -3.30 1.00
C GLU A 67 2.14 -3.42 -0.50
N LEU A 68 2.65 -2.48 -1.28
CA LEU A 68 2.37 -2.41 -2.70
C LEU A 68 3.59 -2.03 -3.54
N ALA A 69 3.52 -2.35 -4.81
CA ALA A 69 4.47 -1.95 -5.83
C ALA A 69 3.74 -1.45 -7.08
N GLY A 70 4.33 -0.49 -7.76
CA GLY A 70 3.70 0.10 -8.93
C GLY A 70 4.60 1.07 -9.68
N ILE A 71 3.96 1.90 -10.47
CA ILE A 71 4.62 2.88 -11.33
C ILE A 71 4.18 4.28 -10.88
N VAL A 72 5.14 5.18 -10.70
CA VAL A 72 4.85 6.59 -10.42
C VAL A 72 4.06 7.18 -11.57
N SER A 73 2.87 7.72 -11.31
CA SER A 73 2.02 8.38 -12.30
C SER A 73 2.09 9.90 -12.21
N ALA A 74 2.25 10.45 -11.00
CA ALA A 74 2.39 11.87 -10.75
C ALA A 74 3.20 12.12 -9.48
N ILE A 75 3.72 13.32 -9.33
CA ILE A 75 4.50 13.74 -8.16
C ILE A 75 4.08 15.13 -7.70
N GLY A 76 4.14 15.38 -6.40
CA GLY A 76 3.96 16.70 -5.82
C GLY A 76 5.12 17.64 -6.11
N SER A 77 4.90 18.93 -5.96
CA SER A 77 5.85 19.99 -6.37
C SER A 77 7.19 19.98 -5.62
N LYS A 78 7.25 19.38 -4.43
CA LYS A 78 8.48 19.25 -3.62
C LYS A 78 9.21 17.94 -3.80
N VAL A 79 8.64 17.00 -4.55
CA VAL A 79 9.27 15.69 -4.81
C VAL A 79 10.34 15.86 -5.87
N THR A 80 11.58 15.52 -5.53
CA THR A 80 12.74 15.62 -6.43
C THR A 80 13.39 14.28 -6.76
N LYS A 81 13.10 13.25 -5.95
CA LYS A 81 13.73 11.93 -6.05
C LYS A 81 13.10 11.04 -7.12
N PHE A 82 11.81 11.24 -7.40
CA PHE A 82 11.02 10.39 -8.29
C PHE A 82 10.48 11.17 -9.48
N LYS A 83 10.17 10.48 -10.56
CA LYS A 83 9.47 11.01 -11.73
C LYS A 83 8.45 10.01 -12.26
N PRO A 84 7.44 10.44 -13.02
CA PRO A 84 6.52 9.54 -13.72
C PRO A 84 7.26 8.47 -14.53
N GLY A 85 6.79 7.23 -14.43
CA GLY A 85 7.40 6.07 -15.07
C GLY A 85 8.36 5.27 -14.16
N ASP A 86 8.78 5.81 -13.04
CA ASP A 86 9.66 5.08 -12.11
C ASP A 86 8.93 3.89 -11.47
N ARG A 87 9.63 2.77 -11.37
CA ARG A 87 9.15 1.55 -10.73
C ARG A 87 9.47 1.59 -9.24
N VAL A 88 8.44 1.53 -8.40
CA VAL A 88 8.58 1.79 -6.97
C VAL A 88 7.80 0.79 -6.12
N VAL A 89 8.22 0.68 -4.87
CA VAL A 89 7.57 -0.08 -3.81
C VAL A 89 7.40 0.82 -2.59
N THR A 90 6.31 0.64 -1.86
CA THR A 90 6.06 1.36 -0.61
C THR A 90 5.31 0.49 0.39
N GLY A 91 5.50 0.80 1.68
CA GLY A 91 4.66 0.31 2.77
C GLY A 91 3.72 1.42 3.23
N MET A 92 2.47 1.05 3.48
CA MET A 92 1.41 1.93 3.98
C MET A 92 0.72 1.23 5.16
N ARG A 93 -0.03 1.97 5.95
CA ARG A 93 -0.87 1.31 6.98
C ARG A 93 -2.10 0.66 6.36
N TYR A 94 -2.69 1.29 5.35
CA TYR A 94 -3.86 0.86 4.59
C TYR A 94 -3.94 1.64 3.28
N GLY A 95 -4.81 1.25 2.36
CA GLY A 95 -5.04 2.00 1.12
C GLY A 95 -4.62 1.26 -0.16
N GLY A 96 -3.82 0.21 -0.06
CA GLY A 96 -3.16 -0.42 -1.19
C GLY A 96 -4.05 -1.27 -2.11
N PHE A 97 -5.23 -1.70 -1.65
CA PHE A 97 -6.18 -2.43 -2.51
C PHE A 97 -6.98 -1.46 -3.39
N SER A 98 -6.26 -0.67 -4.14
CA SER A 98 -6.75 0.40 -5.02
C SER A 98 -5.97 0.40 -6.33
N GLU A 99 -6.55 0.95 -7.40
CA GLU A 99 -5.84 1.10 -8.68
C GLU A 99 -4.72 2.14 -8.61
N ALA A 100 -4.85 3.14 -7.74
CA ALA A 100 -3.81 4.13 -7.48
C ALA A 100 -3.88 4.63 -6.03
N VAL A 101 -2.75 5.13 -5.53
CA VAL A 101 -2.62 5.71 -4.18
C VAL A 101 -1.73 6.93 -4.21
N ASN A 102 -1.95 7.86 -3.27
CA ASN A 102 -1.01 8.91 -2.92
C ASN A 102 -0.30 8.52 -1.61
N CYS A 103 1.02 8.67 -1.55
CA CYS A 103 1.79 8.39 -0.35
C CYS A 103 2.98 9.33 -0.21
N PRO A 104 3.46 9.60 1.02
CA PRO A 104 4.65 10.42 1.25
C PRO A 104 5.86 9.86 0.50
N ASP A 105 6.62 10.72 -0.15
CA ASP A 105 7.81 10.33 -0.94
C ASP A 105 8.89 9.65 -0.10
N GLU A 106 8.97 9.98 1.19
CA GLU A 106 9.90 9.37 2.14
C GLU A 106 9.66 7.86 2.36
N THR A 107 8.43 7.38 2.14
CA THR A 107 8.09 5.96 2.27
C THR A 107 8.36 5.15 1.00
N VAL A 108 8.58 5.83 -0.12
CA VAL A 108 8.72 5.23 -1.44
C VAL A 108 10.18 4.87 -1.72
N LYS A 109 10.38 3.69 -2.31
CA LYS A 109 11.70 3.18 -2.71
C LYS A 109 11.67 2.67 -4.13
N PHE A 110 12.79 2.78 -4.83
CA PHE A 110 12.95 2.14 -6.14
C PHE A 110 12.94 0.62 -6.00
N ILE A 111 12.33 -0.05 -6.96
CA ILE A 111 12.43 -1.51 -7.08
C ILE A 111 13.81 -1.86 -7.62
N PRO A 112 14.59 -2.73 -6.95
CA PRO A 112 15.90 -3.13 -7.43
C PRO A 112 15.83 -3.89 -8.77
N GLY A 113 16.64 -3.48 -9.74
CA GLY A 113 16.83 -4.17 -11.01
C GLY A 113 15.52 -4.47 -11.76
N ASP A 114 15.38 -5.72 -12.17
CA ASP A 114 14.25 -6.25 -12.94
C ASP A 114 13.22 -7.02 -12.07
N LEU A 115 13.28 -6.89 -10.75
CA LEU A 115 12.36 -7.56 -9.84
C LEU A 115 10.91 -7.25 -10.23
N SER A 116 10.05 -8.29 -10.32
CA SER A 116 8.65 -8.10 -10.67
C SER A 116 7.88 -7.33 -9.60
N PHE A 117 6.81 -6.64 -9.99
CA PHE A 117 5.97 -5.92 -9.03
C PHE A 117 5.39 -6.84 -7.95
N ALA A 118 4.97 -8.05 -8.32
CA ALA A 118 4.45 -9.03 -7.37
C ALA A 118 5.50 -9.43 -6.32
N LYS A 119 6.73 -9.68 -6.72
CA LYS A 119 7.82 -9.97 -5.80
C LYS A 119 8.18 -8.76 -4.94
N ALA A 120 8.25 -7.57 -5.54
CA ALA A 120 8.53 -6.34 -4.81
C ALA A 120 7.47 -6.03 -3.75
N ALA A 121 6.17 -6.17 -4.10
CA ALA A 121 5.06 -5.92 -3.19
C ALA A 121 4.99 -6.91 -2.03
N SER A 122 5.48 -8.13 -2.18
CA SER A 122 5.39 -9.19 -1.16
C SER A 122 6.67 -9.38 -0.33
N TYR A 123 7.71 -8.58 -0.59
CA TYR A 123 9.02 -8.81 0.01
C TYR A 123 9.13 -8.29 1.44
N SER A 124 8.77 -7.04 1.70
CA SER A 124 9.15 -6.37 2.95
C SER A 124 8.49 -6.98 4.17
N THR A 125 7.18 -7.15 4.20
CA THR A 125 6.48 -7.65 5.38
C THR A 125 6.90 -9.09 5.72
N ALA A 126 6.87 -9.99 4.75
CA ALA A 126 7.16 -11.40 5.00
C ALA A 126 8.65 -11.64 5.27
N TYR A 127 9.53 -11.18 4.40
CA TYR A 127 10.96 -11.48 4.50
C TYR A 127 11.66 -10.69 5.60
N LEU A 128 11.32 -9.40 5.78
CA LEU A 128 11.90 -8.61 6.86
C LEU A 128 11.46 -9.12 8.22
N THR A 129 10.22 -9.55 8.37
CA THR A 129 9.73 -10.18 9.60
C THR A 129 10.51 -11.46 9.89
N ALA A 130 10.68 -12.33 8.90
CA ALA A 130 11.47 -13.55 9.05
C ALA A 130 12.94 -13.25 9.38
N TYR A 131 13.55 -12.30 8.68
CA TYR A 131 14.92 -11.88 8.91
C TYR A 131 15.14 -11.39 10.35
N VAL A 132 14.31 -10.45 10.82
CA VAL A 132 14.41 -9.91 12.18
C VAL A 132 14.17 -11.01 13.23
N ALA A 133 13.18 -11.87 13.01
CA ALA A 133 12.89 -12.95 13.93
C ALA A 133 14.07 -13.93 14.07
N LEU A 134 14.70 -14.30 12.95
CA LEU A 134 15.76 -15.32 12.95
C LEU A 134 17.14 -14.77 13.29
N THR A 135 17.45 -13.52 12.91
CA THR A 135 18.81 -12.98 13.06
C THR A 135 18.97 -12.00 14.21
N VAL A 136 17.91 -11.29 14.59
CA VAL A 136 17.97 -10.25 15.64
C VAL A 136 17.37 -10.76 16.96
N ARG A 137 16.31 -11.58 16.88
CA ARG A 137 15.57 -12.07 18.06
C ARG A 137 15.75 -13.55 18.35
N GLY A 138 16.24 -14.31 17.39
CA GLY A 138 16.36 -15.78 17.49
C GLY A 138 17.70 -16.27 18.08
N THR A 139 18.52 -15.39 18.64
CA THR A 139 19.80 -15.74 19.32
C THR A 139 19.66 -15.78 20.82
#